data_a22dce0ab89bb7b6737e405b0daa0ade
#
_entry.id   a22dce0ab89bb7b6737e405b0daa0ade
#
_cell.length_a   1.000
_cell.length_b   1.000
_cell.length_c   1.000
_cell.angle_alpha   90.00
_cell.angle_beta   90.00
_cell.angle_gamma   90.00
#
_symmetry.space_group_name_H-M   'P 1'
#
loop_
_entity.id
_entity.type
_entity.pdbx_description
1 polymer ?
#
loop_
_entity_poly.entity_id
_entity_poly.type
_entity_poly.pdbx_seq_one_letter_code
_entity_poly.pdbx_strand_id
1 'polypeptide(L)'
;YSSISWADLERDITAWLANPMQWACYNLIKELEPLIKQIGDSELLRLWRYLQMSDHLYYLSIKGGGPGDVHSYFNPWGNPIEAFVTYSSILSDFEARVVRELEKPEWMARRMLRHFPTERGFTFFYEFARPTELTIYSLEEFCAALKTVKVGSINFHTERGDFERWIRQVVGDDTLADRLRQV
;
A
#
# COMPACT_ATOMS: atom_id res chain seq x y z
N TYR A 1 3.68 28.72 -8.29
CA TYR A 1 5.14 28.51 -8.17
C TYR A 1 5.52 27.27 -8.99
N SER A 2 6.53 27.37 -9.86
CA SER A 2 7.14 26.24 -10.56
C SER A 2 8.36 25.73 -9.79
N SER A 3 8.63 24.42 -9.90
CA SER A 3 9.86 23.85 -9.35
C SER A 3 11.07 24.42 -10.07
N ILE A 4 12.12 24.78 -9.33
CA ILE A 4 13.36 25.33 -9.84
C ILE A 4 14.49 24.37 -9.47
N SER A 5 15.33 24.05 -10.45
CA SER A 5 16.50 23.20 -10.29
C SER A 5 17.77 23.91 -10.81
N TRP A 6 18.91 23.49 -10.34
CA TRP A 6 20.21 23.89 -10.88
C TRP A 6 20.65 23.03 -12.08
N ALA A 7 20.03 21.82 -12.23
CA ALA A 7 20.37 20.86 -13.26
C ALA A 7 19.77 21.28 -14.60
N ASP A 8 20.51 21.05 -15.67
CA ASP A 8 20.23 21.30 -17.07
C ASP A 8 19.87 22.78 -17.43
N LEU A 9 19.50 23.02 -18.69
CA LEU A 9 19.21 24.37 -19.21
C LEU A 9 17.82 24.84 -18.79
N GLU A 10 16.85 23.94 -18.67
CA GLU A 10 15.46 24.24 -18.34
C GLU A 10 15.30 24.63 -16.85
N ARG A 11 16.24 24.23 -16.00
CA ARG A 11 16.25 24.52 -14.57
C ARG A 11 14.94 24.14 -13.83
N ASP A 12 14.34 23.04 -14.26
CA ASP A 12 13.10 22.50 -13.69
C ASP A 12 13.26 21.03 -13.26
N ILE A 13 12.18 20.30 -13.10
CA ILE A 13 12.20 18.88 -12.68
C ILE A 13 12.52 17.92 -13.84
N THR A 14 12.63 18.37 -15.06
CA THR A 14 12.76 17.51 -16.24
C THR A 14 14.11 16.81 -16.35
N ALA A 15 15.11 17.19 -15.57
CA ALA A 15 16.32 16.39 -15.40
C ALA A 15 16.02 15.00 -14.78
N TRP A 16 14.98 14.89 -13.95
CA TRP A 16 14.60 13.68 -13.22
C TRP A 16 13.30 13.02 -13.72
N LEU A 17 12.40 13.78 -14.37
CA LEU A 17 11.05 13.34 -14.74
C LEU A 17 10.64 13.85 -16.12
N ALA A 18 11.46 13.55 -17.14
CA ALA A 18 11.19 13.93 -18.53
C ALA A 18 10.83 12.76 -19.44
N ASN A 19 11.35 11.56 -19.18
CA ASN A 19 11.20 10.43 -20.09
C ASN A 19 10.45 9.24 -19.44
N PRO A 20 9.96 8.29 -20.25
CA PRO A 20 9.19 7.16 -19.75
C PRO A 20 9.93 6.27 -18.74
N MET A 21 11.25 6.11 -18.85
CA MET A 21 12.05 5.31 -17.92
C MET A 21 12.04 5.93 -16.51
N GLN A 22 12.22 7.24 -16.43
CA GLN A 22 12.18 8.00 -15.19
C GLN A 22 10.79 7.91 -14.55
N TRP A 23 9.74 8.11 -15.33
CA TRP A 23 8.36 8.03 -14.84
C TRP A 23 7.99 6.61 -14.36
N ALA A 24 8.40 5.57 -15.07
CA ALA A 24 8.15 4.19 -14.67
C ALA A 24 8.74 3.89 -13.28
N CYS A 25 10.02 4.22 -13.08
CA CYS A 25 10.69 4.01 -11.79
C CYS A 25 10.08 4.87 -10.67
N TYR A 26 9.79 6.13 -10.93
CA TYR A 26 9.19 7.03 -9.95
C TYR A 26 7.80 6.55 -9.51
N ASN A 27 6.95 6.17 -10.45
CA ASN A 27 5.59 5.70 -10.15
C ASN A 27 5.62 4.42 -9.31
N LEU A 28 6.48 3.45 -9.64
CA LEU A 28 6.61 2.23 -8.85
C LEU A 28 7.00 2.53 -7.39
N ILE A 29 7.96 3.43 -7.16
CA ILE A 29 8.33 3.86 -5.80
C ILE A 29 7.16 4.49 -5.06
N LYS A 30 6.35 5.29 -5.75
CA LYS A 30 5.17 5.93 -5.18
C LYS A 30 4.04 4.94 -4.88
N GLU A 31 3.83 3.97 -5.74
CA GLU A 31 2.83 2.92 -5.56
C GLU A 31 3.15 2.01 -4.37
N LEU A 32 4.44 1.75 -4.10
CA LEU A 32 4.88 0.96 -2.95
C LEU A 32 4.78 1.71 -1.61
N GLU A 33 4.74 3.04 -1.61
CA GLU A 33 4.74 3.86 -0.39
C GLU A 33 3.68 3.45 0.65
N PRO A 34 2.38 3.37 0.30
CA PRO A 34 1.35 3.02 1.27
C PRO A 34 1.54 1.62 1.85
N LEU A 35 1.98 0.66 1.04
CA LEU A 35 2.20 -0.72 1.47
C LEU A 35 3.35 -0.81 2.48
N ILE A 36 4.47 -0.17 2.19
CA ILE A 36 5.65 -0.17 3.05
C ILE A 36 5.35 0.52 4.39
N LYS A 37 4.63 1.64 4.36
CA LYS A 37 4.19 2.33 5.57
C LYS A 37 3.21 1.50 6.40
N GLN A 38 2.35 0.73 5.75
CA GLN A 38 1.41 -0.17 6.40
C GLN A 38 2.12 -1.37 7.04
N ILE A 39 3.11 -1.97 6.37
CA ILE A 39 3.94 -3.04 6.93
C ILE A 39 4.71 -2.55 8.15
N GLY A 40 5.28 -1.34 8.08
CA GLY A 40 6.00 -0.71 9.18
C GLY A 40 7.35 -1.34 9.49
N ASP A 41 7.88 -2.20 8.62
CA ASP A 41 9.22 -2.78 8.78
C ASP A 41 10.29 -1.72 8.59
N SER A 42 11.18 -1.60 9.56
CA SER A 42 12.19 -0.52 9.60
C SER A 42 13.24 -0.66 8.50
N GLU A 43 13.57 -1.88 8.08
CA GLU A 43 14.52 -2.13 7.02
C GLU A 43 13.92 -1.82 5.65
N LEU A 44 12.68 -2.24 5.39
CA LEU A 44 11.97 -1.88 4.16
C LEU A 44 11.80 -0.36 4.04
N LEU A 45 11.44 0.32 5.13
CA LEU A 45 11.34 1.79 5.16
C LEU A 45 12.68 2.46 4.86
N ARG A 46 13.78 1.92 5.40
CA ARG A 46 15.14 2.43 5.14
C ARG A 46 15.52 2.24 3.68
N LEU A 47 15.32 1.04 3.13
CA LEU A 47 15.62 0.74 1.73
C LEU A 47 14.79 1.59 0.77
N TRP A 48 13.50 1.74 1.03
CA TRP A 48 12.62 2.59 0.24
C TRP A 48 13.09 4.05 0.20
N ARG A 49 13.62 4.58 1.31
CA ARG A 49 14.21 5.93 1.35
C ARG A 49 15.49 6.03 0.51
N TYR A 50 16.35 5.01 0.53
CA TYR A 50 17.53 4.99 -0.32
C TYR A 50 17.18 4.92 -1.81
N LEU A 51 16.17 4.15 -2.17
CA LEU A 51 15.70 4.05 -3.55
C LEU A 51 15.09 5.35 -4.09
N GLN A 52 14.77 6.32 -3.23
CA GLN A 52 14.27 7.63 -3.62
C GLN A 52 15.37 8.68 -3.84
N MET A 53 16.64 8.34 -3.71
CA MET A 53 17.71 9.30 -4.00
C MET A 53 17.60 9.78 -5.45
N SER A 54 17.65 11.09 -5.62
CA SER A 54 17.42 11.75 -6.91
C SER A 54 18.39 11.30 -8.00
N ASP A 55 19.60 10.89 -7.63
CA ASP A 55 20.62 10.43 -8.57
C ASP A 55 20.16 9.21 -9.38
N HIS A 56 19.37 8.31 -8.80
CA HIS A 56 18.84 7.16 -9.52
C HIS A 56 18.00 7.56 -10.73
N LEU A 57 17.14 8.57 -10.59
CA LEU A 57 16.35 9.11 -11.71
C LEU A 57 17.19 10.01 -12.62
N TYR A 58 18.15 10.73 -12.08
CA TYR A 58 19.03 11.61 -12.84
C TYR A 58 19.86 10.84 -13.85
N TYR A 59 20.42 9.68 -13.48
CA TYR A 59 21.19 8.82 -14.40
C TYR A 59 20.36 8.21 -15.54
N LEU A 60 19.04 8.25 -15.46
CA LEU A 60 18.12 7.83 -16.53
C LEU A 60 17.84 8.95 -17.55
N SER A 61 18.40 10.15 -17.36
CA SER A 61 18.17 11.27 -18.26
C SER A 61 18.80 11.00 -19.63
N ILE A 62 17.99 11.18 -20.67
CA ILE A 62 18.44 11.11 -22.08
C ILE A 62 18.64 12.50 -22.67
N LYS A 63 18.52 13.55 -21.86
CA LYS A 63 18.80 14.92 -22.28
C LYS A 63 20.30 15.09 -22.48
N GLY A 64 20.69 15.75 -23.54
CA GLY A 64 22.09 16.08 -23.85
C GLY A 64 22.22 17.53 -24.30
N GLY A 65 23.43 18.07 -24.26
CA GLY A 65 23.78 19.32 -24.94
C GLY A 65 23.77 20.60 -24.11
N GLY A 66 23.76 20.48 -22.79
CA GLY A 66 23.93 21.65 -21.90
C GLY A 66 25.26 21.65 -21.15
N PRO A 67 25.67 22.75 -20.50
CA PRO A 67 26.83 22.78 -19.59
C PRO A 67 26.69 21.84 -18.40
N GLY A 68 25.66 20.99 -18.40
CA GLY A 68 25.26 20.05 -17.39
C GLY A 68 25.13 18.63 -17.87
N ASP A 69 25.96 18.11 -18.75
CA ASP A 69 26.12 16.66 -18.93
C ASP A 69 26.66 15.98 -17.66
N VAL A 70 26.39 16.62 -16.52
CA VAL A 70 26.74 16.17 -15.17
C VAL A 70 26.16 14.79 -14.89
N HIS A 71 24.92 14.51 -15.35
CA HIS A 71 24.30 13.20 -15.24
C HIS A 71 25.05 12.14 -16.08
N SER A 72 25.60 12.50 -17.22
CA SER A 72 26.42 11.61 -18.03
C SER A 72 27.80 11.39 -17.41
N TYR A 73 28.40 12.47 -16.87
CA TYR A 73 29.73 12.42 -16.26
C TYR A 73 29.76 11.59 -14.96
N PHE A 74 28.74 11.73 -14.12
CA PHE A 74 28.67 11.00 -12.84
C PHE A 74 27.90 9.67 -12.94
N ASN A 75 27.36 9.31 -14.08
CA ASN A 75 26.63 8.06 -14.26
C ASN A 75 27.58 6.85 -14.20
N PRO A 76 27.50 6.03 -13.14
CA PRO A 76 28.40 4.89 -12.97
C PRO A 76 28.11 3.75 -13.96
N TRP A 77 26.99 3.79 -14.67
CA TRP A 77 26.52 2.75 -15.58
C TRP A 77 26.91 3.00 -17.05
N GLY A 78 27.62 4.07 -17.34
CA GLY A 78 28.07 4.40 -18.70
C GLY A 78 27.00 5.02 -19.60
N ASN A 79 25.74 4.61 -19.49
CA ASN A 79 24.64 5.20 -20.27
C ASN A 79 23.28 5.08 -19.56
N PRO A 80 22.27 5.87 -19.95
CA PRO A 80 20.96 5.87 -19.32
C PRO A 80 20.17 4.54 -19.42
N ILE A 81 20.41 3.75 -20.47
CA ILE A 81 19.72 2.45 -20.66
C ILE A 81 20.23 1.44 -19.65
N GLU A 82 21.53 1.33 -19.46
CA GLU A 82 22.12 0.44 -18.45
C GLU A 82 21.75 0.86 -17.05
N ALA A 83 21.73 2.16 -16.77
CA ALA A 83 21.22 2.70 -15.50
C ALA A 83 19.76 2.30 -15.28
N PHE A 84 18.91 2.40 -16.31
CA PHE A 84 17.50 2.01 -16.22
C PHE A 84 17.35 0.50 -15.96
N VAL A 85 18.05 -0.35 -16.74
CA VAL A 85 17.99 -1.82 -16.55
C VAL A 85 18.39 -2.19 -15.13
N THR A 86 19.47 -1.62 -14.61
CA THR A 86 19.93 -1.90 -13.25
C THR A 86 18.94 -1.40 -12.21
N TYR A 87 18.52 -0.16 -12.30
CA TYR A 87 17.64 0.45 -11.31
C TYR A 87 16.24 -0.19 -11.31
N SER A 88 15.65 -0.45 -12.48
CA SER A 88 14.37 -1.14 -12.59
C SER A 88 14.42 -2.56 -12.06
N SER A 89 15.53 -3.28 -12.25
CA SER A 89 15.73 -4.62 -11.67
C SER A 89 15.79 -4.58 -10.16
N ILE A 90 16.48 -3.60 -9.58
CA ILE A 90 16.52 -3.39 -8.12
C ILE A 90 15.12 -3.06 -7.59
N LEU A 91 14.37 -2.20 -8.28
CA LEU A 91 13.00 -1.85 -7.88
C LEU A 91 12.06 -3.05 -7.96
N SER A 92 12.18 -3.90 -8.99
CA SER A 92 11.39 -5.12 -9.11
C SER A 92 11.70 -6.14 -8.01
N ASP A 93 12.97 -6.31 -7.65
CA ASP A 93 13.34 -7.15 -6.50
C ASP A 93 12.79 -6.59 -5.18
N PHE A 94 12.87 -5.28 -5.02
CA PHE A 94 12.32 -4.62 -3.84
C PHE A 94 10.79 -4.76 -3.75
N GLU A 95 10.06 -4.59 -4.87
CA GLU A 95 8.62 -4.85 -4.96
C GLU A 95 8.29 -6.29 -4.56
N ALA A 96 8.98 -7.27 -5.13
CA ALA A 96 8.80 -8.69 -4.79
C ALA A 96 9.06 -8.95 -3.30
N ARG A 97 10.01 -8.24 -2.68
CA ARG A 97 10.26 -8.31 -1.24
C ARG A 97 9.10 -7.73 -0.42
N VAL A 98 8.54 -6.59 -0.83
CA VAL A 98 7.36 -6.00 -0.19
C VAL A 98 6.16 -6.94 -0.27
N VAL A 99 5.91 -7.55 -1.44
CA VAL A 99 4.82 -8.52 -1.63
C VAL A 99 5.00 -9.73 -0.70
N ARG A 100 6.20 -10.30 -0.63
CA ARG A 100 6.48 -11.43 0.30
C ARG A 100 6.23 -11.06 1.77
N GLU A 101 6.51 -9.82 2.18
CA GLU A 101 6.20 -9.38 3.55
C GLU A 101 4.68 -9.31 3.80
N LEU A 102 3.91 -8.88 2.80
CA LEU A 102 2.44 -8.83 2.90
C LEU A 102 1.79 -10.23 2.98
N GLU A 103 2.45 -11.25 2.45
CA GLU A 103 1.98 -12.65 2.46
C GLU A 103 2.34 -13.39 3.76
N LYS A 104 3.16 -12.81 4.64
CA LYS A 104 3.52 -13.45 5.90
C LYS A 104 2.30 -13.63 6.82
N PRO A 105 2.13 -14.82 7.44
CA PRO A 105 1.01 -15.09 8.33
C PRO A 105 0.87 -14.09 9.48
N GLU A 106 1.98 -13.65 10.05
CA GLU A 106 2.00 -12.69 11.16
C GLU A 106 1.46 -11.32 10.73
N TRP A 107 1.79 -10.89 9.52
CA TRP A 107 1.28 -9.63 8.99
C TRP A 107 -0.21 -9.74 8.64
N MET A 108 -0.62 -10.85 8.03
CA MET A 108 -2.03 -11.13 7.75
C MET A 108 -2.83 -11.18 9.04
N ALA A 109 -2.34 -11.85 10.08
CA ALA A 109 -2.99 -11.90 11.40
C ALA A 109 -3.13 -10.49 12.00
N ARG A 110 -2.08 -9.67 12.01
CA ARG A 110 -2.15 -8.26 12.46
C ARG A 110 -3.19 -7.46 11.70
N ARG A 111 -3.26 -7.65 10.39
CA ARG A 111 -4.24 -6.97 9.54
C ARG A 111 -5.68 -7.36 9.90
N MET A 112 -5.93 -8.64 10.14
CA MET A 112 -7.26 -9.17 10.46
C MET A 112 -7.69 -8.83 11.88
N LEU A 113 -6.77 -8.86 12.84
CA LEU A 113 -7.04 -8.61 14.26
C LEU A 113 -6.95 -7.14 14.67
N ARG A 114 -6.71 -6.23 13.72
CA ARG A 114 -6.63 -4.79 14.02
C ARG A 114 -7.98 -4.23 14.50
N HIS A 115 -7.92 -3.15 15.23
CA HIS A 115 -9.08 -2.29 15.48
C HIS A 115 -9.38 -1.44 14.24
N PHE A 116 -10.63 -1.42 13.80
CA PHE A 116 -11.08 -0.66 12.64
C PHE A 116 -11.50 0.76 13.01
N PRO A 117 -11.38 1.73 12.09
CA PRO A 117 -11.91 3.08 12.29
C PRO A 117 -13.42 3.07 12.53
N THR A 118 -13.92 4.10 13.21
CA THR A 118 -15.33 4.23 13.62
C THR A 118 -16.32 4.07 12.45
N GLU A 119 -15.94 4.54 11.26
CA GLU A 119 -16.76 4.48 10.04
C GLU A 119 -16.87 3.06 9.46
N ARG A 120 -16.04 2.13 9.92
CA ARG A 120 -16.01 0.73 9.49
C ARG A 120 -16.46 -0.27 10.57
N GLY A 121 -16.98 0.24 11.67
CA GLY A 121 -17.57 -0.57 12.71
C GLY A 121 -18.80 -1.34 12.24
N PHE A 122 -19.08 -2.47 12.89
CA PHE A 122 -20.31 -3.22 12.67
C PHE A 122 -21.29 -2.96 13.81
N THR A 123 -22.47 -2.41 13.49
CA THR A 123 -23.54 -2.17 14.45
C THR A 123 -24.54 -3.32 14.40
N PHE A 124 -24.88 -3.87 15.55
CA PHE A 124 -25.90 -4.89 15.67
C PHE A 124 -27.30 -4.27 15.63
N PHE A 125 -28.25 -4.96 14.98
CA PHE A 125 -29.65 -4.57 14.89
C PHE A 125 -30.55 -5.71 15.39
N TYR A 126 -31.66 -5.38 16.00
CA TYR A 126 -32.69 -6.35 16.33
C TYR A 126 -33.56 -6.71 15.13
N GLU A 127 -33.84 -5.72 14.28
CA GLU A 127 -34.62 -5.78 13.05
C GLU A 127 -34.30 -4.54 12.18
N PHE A 128 -34.88 -4.47 11.00
CA PHE A 128 -34.65 -3.33 10.11
C PHE A 128 -34.95 -1.99 10.80
N ALA A 129 -34.00 -1.05 10.70
CA ALA A 129 -34.05 0.29 11.30
C ALA A 129 -34.12 0.33 12.84
N ARG A 130 -33.89 -0.79 13.56
CA ARG A 130 -33.84 -0.84 15.01
C ARG A 130 -32.46 -1.28 15.52
N PRO A 131 -31.50 -0.36 15.58
CA PRO A 131 -30.15 -0.68 16.05
C PRO A 131 -30.17 -1.07 17.54
N THR A 132 -29.20 -1.88 17.92
CA THR A 132 -28.79 -2.03 19.32
C THR A 132 -27.82 -0.90 19.67
N GLU A 133 -27.47 -0.77 20.95
CA GLU A 133 -26.40 0.14 21.38
C GLU A 133 -24.99 -0.45 21.13
N LEU A 134 -24.90 -1.64 20.55
CA LEU A 134 -23.65 -2.37 20.38
C LEU A 134 -23.10 -2.17 18.96
N THR A 135 -21.98 -1.48 18.88
CA THR A 135 -21.13 -1.40 17.67
C THR A 135 -19.75 -1.95 18.01
N ILE A 136 -19.20 -2.75 17.14
CA ILE A 136 -17.91 -3.40 17.30
C ILE A 136 -16.93 -2.92 16.23
N TYR A 137 -15.64 -2.95 16.54
CA TYR A 137 -14.58 -2.41 15.69
C TYR A 137 -13.41 -3.39 15.48
N SER A 138 -13.53 -4.63 15.93
CA SER A 138 -12.52 -5.67 15.75
C SER A 138 -13.15 -7.06 15.71
N LEU A 139 -12.42 -8.06 15.21
CA LEU A 139 -12.84 -9.48 15.28
C LEU A 139 -12.93 -9.98 16.72
N GLU A 140 -12.08 -9.47 17.61
CA GLU A 140 -12.12 -9.84 19.02
C GLU A 140 -13.43 -9.36 19.67
N GLU A 141 -13.80 -8.10 19.44
CA GLU A 141 -15.08 -7.55 19.88
C GLU A 141 -16.27 -8.27 19.23
N PHE A 142 -16.17 -8.67 17.95
CA PHE A 142 -17.18 -9.48 17.28
C PHE A 142 -17.41 -10.80 18.00
N CYS A 143 -16.34 -11.54 18.31
CA CYS A 143 -16.43 -12.80 19.05
C CYS A 143 -17.01 -12.62 20.45
N ALA A 144 -16.69 -11.54 21.14
CA ALA A 144 -17.26 -11.20 22.44
C ALA A 144 -18.75 -10.84 22.33
N ALA A 145 -19.12 -10.05 21.33
CA ALA A 145 -20.49 -9.63 21.06
C ALA A 145 -21.42 -10.83 20.76
N LEU A 146 -20.98 -11.80 19.99
CA LEU A 146 -21.76 -13.01 19.68
C LEU A 146 -22.15 -13.83 20.91
N LYS A 147 -21.38 -13.71 22.00
CA LYS A 147 -21.70 -14.41 23.31
C LYS A 147 -22.72 -13.67 24.12
N THR A 148 -22.96 -12.41 23.90
CA THR A 148 -23.77 -11.52 24.76
C THR A 148 -25.00 -10.95 24.06
N VAL A 149 -24.95 -10.82 22.73
CA VAL A 149 -26.06 -10.28 21.94
C VAL A 149 -27.23 -11.28 21.89
N LYS A 150 -28.46 -10.76 21.84
CA LYS A 150 -29.66 -11.62 21.72
C LYS A 150 -29.66 -12.43 20.44
N VAL A 151 -30.07 -13.70 20.52
CA VAL A 151 -30.11 -14.62 19.36
C VAL A 151 -30.91 -14.04 18.20
N GLY A 152 -32.00 -13.31 18.43
CA GLY A 152 -32.76 -12.66 17.36
C GLY A 152 -31.95 -11.67 16.52
N SER A 153 -31.01 -10.96 17.15
CA SER A 153 -30.09 -10.07 16.39
C SER A 153 -29.07 -10.87 15.58
N ILE A 154 -28.60 -11.99 16.10
CA ILE A 154 -27.69 -12.87 15.35
C ILE A 154 -28.41 -13.43 14.12
N ASN A 155 -29.60 -13.98 14.28
CA ASN A 155 -30.41 -14.54 13.18
C ASN A 155 -30.69 -13.46 12.12
N PHE A 156 -31.10 -12.25 12.53
CA PHE A 156 -31.34 -11.13 11.62
C PHE A 156 -30.15 -10.83 10.70
N HIS A 157 -28.94 -10.76 11.26
CA HIS A 157 -27.74 -10.48 10.48
C HIS A 157 -27.26 -11.68 9.66
N THR A 158 -27.43 -12.91 10.18
CA THR A 158 -27.07 -14.14 9.45
C THR A 158 -27.91 -14.30 8.21
N GLU A 159 -29.25 -14.19 8.31
CA GLU A 159 -30.19 -14.30 7.19
C GLU A 159 -29.93 -13.28 6.09
N ARG A 160 -29.39 -12.11 6.44
CA ARG A 160 -29.05 -11.02 5.51
C ARG A 160 -27.64 -11.13 4.93
N GLY A 161 -26.79 -12.04 5.45
CA GLY A 161 -25.38 -12.13 5.08
C GLY A 161 -24.54 -10.89 5.51
N ASP A 162 -25.00 -10.15 6.53
CA ASP A 162 -24.33 -8.93 6.97
C ASP A 162 -22.96 -9.23 7.59
N PHE A 163 -22.81 -10.32 8.33
CA PHE A 163 -21.55 -10.76 8.92
C PHE A 163 -20.54 -11.15 7.85
N GLU A 164 -20.96 -11.97 6.87
CA GLU A 164 -20.10 -12.35 5.73
C GLU A 164 -19.58 -11.11 5.01
N ARG A 165 -20.49 -10.17 4.71
CA ARG A 165 -20.16 -8.93 4.01
C ARG A 165 -19.18 -8.08 4.77
N TRP A 166 -19.38 -7.88 6.08
CA TRP A 166 -18.48 -7.09 6.91
C TRP A 166 -17.09 -7.74 7.01
N ILE A 167 -17.05 -9.06 7.23
CA ILE A 167 -15.77 -9.78 7.29
C ILE A 167 -15.02 -9.71 5.96
N ARG A 168 -15.69 -9.91 4.85
CA ARG A 168 -15.08 -9.82 3.51
C ARG A 168 -14.57 -8.42 3.20
N GLN A 169 -15.39 -7.40 3.39
CA GLN A 169 -15.12 -6.04 2.92
C GLN A 169 -14.30 -5.21 3.90
N VAL A 170 -14.43 -5.43 5.19
CA VAL A 170 -13.81 -4.61 6.24
C VAL A 170 -12.62 -5.32 6.87
N VAL A 171 -12.81 -6.57 7.30
CA VAL A 171 -11.73 -7.38 7.89
C VAL A 171 -10.74 -7.82 6.80
N GLY A 172 -11.25 -8.27 5.65
CA GLY A 172 -10.47 -8.75 4.53
C GLY A 172 -10.09 -10.23 4.66
N ASP A 173 -10.92 -11.03 5.34
CA ASP A 173 -10.74 -12.48 5.48
C ASP A 173 -11.79 -13.21 4.63
N ASP A 174 -11.44 -13.50 3.37
CA ASP A 174 -12.33 -14.21 2.46
C ASP A 174 -12.62 -15.63 2.92
N THR A 175 -11.65 -16.30 3.53
CA THR A 175 -11.81 -17.67 4.02
C THR A 175 -12.83 -17.74 5.16
N LEU A 176 -12.76 -16.83 6.11
CA LEU A 176 -13.73 -16.75 7.21
C LEU A 176 -15.12 -16.34 6.69
N ALA A 177 -15.17 -15.39 5.75
CA ALA A 177 -16.42 -14.96 5.13
C ALA A 177 -17.12 -16.12 4.40
N ASP A 178 -16.39 -16.93 3.62
CA ASP A 178 -16.94 -18.09 2.93
C ASP A 178 -17.46 -19.18 3.91
N ARG A 179 -16.78 -19.37 5.03
CA ARG A 179 -17.24 -20.28 6.09
C ARG A 179 -18.54 -19.81 6.74
N LEU A 180 -18.67 -18.50 6.98
CA LEU A 180 -19.91 -17.94 7.56
C LEU A 180 -21.11 -18.03 6.60
N ARG A 181 -20.87 -18.02 5.31
CA ARG A 181 -21.91 -18.19 4.30
C ARG A 181 -22.53 -19.60 4.29
N GLN A 182 -21.82 -20.58 4.83
CA GLN A 182 -22.25 -21.99 4.86
C GLN A 182 -23.07 -22.34 6.11
N VAL A 183 -23.21 -21.43 7.04
CA VAL A 183 -23.96 -21.56 8.29
C VAL A 183 -25.35 -20.98 8.13
#